data_21420e75c01996f8dc4e681c1b3ff6af
#
_entry.id   21420e75c01996f8dc4e681c1b3ff6af
#
_cell.length_a   1.000
_cell.length_b   1.000
_cell.length_c   1.000
_cell.angle_alpha   90.00
_cell.angle_beta   90.00
_cell.angle_gamma   90.00
#
_symmetry.space_group_name_H-M   'P 1'
#
loop_
_entity.id
_entity.type
_entity.pdbx_description
1 polymer ?
#
loop_
_entity_poly.entity_id
_entity_poly.type
_entity_poly.pdbx_seq_one_letter_code
_entity_poly.pdbx_strand_id
1 'polypeptide(L)'
;MGAADTFRAAAVEQLVIWGERVGVPVVKQNMGSDPASVAYDTLSSAKANGADVVIIDTAGRLHNKINLMNELTKIKNVMKKVLPDAPNEILLVLDGSTGQNAFEQAKQFTAATEVNALAVTKLDGTAKGGVVIGISDHFKIPVKYIGLGEGIEDLQLFRRREFVNSLFGE
;
A
#
# COMPACT_ATOMS: atom_id res chain seq x y z
N MET A 1 7.14 -0.87 -11.57
CA MET A 1 6.74 -1.31 -10.23
C MET A 1 7.87 -2.08 -9.57
N GLY A 2 7.93 -2.17 -8.23
CA GLY A 2 8.92 -2.93 -7.47
C GLY A 2 8.28 -3.98 -6.56
N ALA A 3 8.72 -5.24 -6.65
CA ALA A 3 8.21 -6.35 -5.86
C ALA A 3 9.06 -6.56 -4.59
N ALA A 4 8.85 -5.72 -3.57
CA ALA A 4 9.63 -5.76 -2.34
C ALA A 4 9.03 -6.66 -1.24
N ASP A 5 7.90 -7.35 -1.46
CA ASP A 5 7.44 -8.47 -0.61
C ASP A 5 8.18 -9.75 -0.99
N THR A 6 9.48 -9.78 -0.79
CA THR A 6 10.40 -10.82 -1.30
C THR A 6 10.27 -12.18 -0.63
N PHE A 7 9.56 -12.26 0.49
CA PHE A 7 9.34 -13.51 1.22
C PHE A 7 8.04 -14.22 0.85
N ARG A 8 7.23 -13.64 -0.05
CA ARG A 8 5.98 -14.22 -0.54
C ARG A 8 6.01 -14.40 -2.05
N ALA A 9 6.32 -15.61 -2.50
CA ALA A 9 6.37 -15.94 -3.94
C ALA A 9 5.09 -15.53 -4.67
N ALA A 10 3.93 -15.87 -4.11
CA ALA A 10 2.65 -15.53 -4.69
C ALA A 10 2.41 -14.00 -4.82
N ALA A 11 2.94 -13.18 -3.92
CA ALA A 11 2.81 -11.72 -4.03
C ALA A 11 3.66 -11.19 -5.19
N VAL A 12 4.90 -11.67 -5.31
CA VAL A 12 5.79 -11.30 -6.42
C VAL A 12 5.19 -11.73 -7.76
N GLU A 13 4.69 -12.97 -7.87
CA GLU A 13 4.06 -13.49 -9.08
C GLU A 13 2.81 -12.69 -9.46
N GLN A 14 1.97 -12.38 -8.49
CA GLN A 14 0.76 -11.57 -8.70
C GLN A 14 1.11 -10.17 -9.23
N LEU A 15 2.13 -9.51 -8.66
CA LEU A 15 2.55 -8.20 -9.12
C LEU A 15 3.09 -8.25 -10.57
N VAL A 16 3.83 -9.31 -10.92
CA VAL A 16 4.31 -9.54 -12.30
C VAL A 16 3.15 -9.67 -13.27
N ILE A 17 2.13 -10.49 -12.93
CA ILE A 17 0.93 -10.66 -13.78
C ILE A 17 0.22 -9.32 -13.97
N TRP A 18 0.08 -8.52 -12.91
CA TRP A 18 -0.50 -7.19 -13.02
C TRP A 18 0.36 -6.25 -13.87
N GLY A 19 1.68 -6.30 -13.71
CA GLY A 19 2.61 -5.53 -14.55
C GLY A 19 2.44 -5.82 -16.04
N GLU A 20 2.33 -7.11 -16.40
CA GLU A 20 2.09 -7.54 -17.77
C GLU A 20 0.73 -7.05 -18.29
N ARG A 21 -0.33 -7.15 -17.49
CA ARG A 21 -1.68 -6.71 -17.88
C ARG A 21 -1.78 -5.22 -18.17
N VAL A 22 -1.06 -4.40 -17.40
CA VAL A 22 -1.09 -2.93 -17.55
C VAL A 22 0.09 -2.38 -18.35
N GLY A 23 0.96 -3.24 -18.87
CA GLY A 23 2.12 -2.85 -19.69
C GLY A 23 3.20 -2.09 -18.90
N VAL A 24 3.35 -2.37 -17.60
CA VAL A 24 4.32 -1.71 -16.70
C VAL A 24 5.40 -2.69 -16.26
N PRO A 25 6.70 -2.36 -16.40
CA PRO A 25 7.79 -3.25 -15.98
C PRO A 25 7.79 -3.44 -14.46
N VAL A 26 8.12 -4.66 -14.02
CA VAL A 26 8.26 -5.02 -12.61
C VAL A 26 9.71 -5.40 -12.32
N VAL A 27 10.33 -4.67 -11.40
CA VAL A 27 11.65 -5.00 -10.86
C VAL A 27 11.46 -5.96 -9.69
N LYS A 28 12.14 -7.09 -9.77
CA LYS A 28 12.15 -8.13 -8.73
C LYS A 28 13.55 -8.71 -8.57
N GLN A 29 13.80 -9.31 -7.44
CA GLN A 29 15.02 -10.07 -7.14
C GLN A 29 14.66 -11.50 -6.72
N ASN A 30 15.67 -12.30 -6.37
CA ASN A 30 15.46 -13.65 -5.87
C ASN A 30 14.61 -13.65 -4.58
N MET A 31 13.90 -14.75 -4.36
CA MET A 31 13.16 -14.95 -3.11
C MET A 31 14.07 -14.79 -1.90
N GLY A 32 13.58 -14.07 -0.88
CA GLY A 32 14.33 -13.79 0.34
C GLY A 32 15.40 -12.70 0.21
N SER A 33 15.52 -12.03 -0.94
CA SER A 33 16.38 -10.85 -1.08
C SER A 33 15.95 -9.74 -0.14
N ASP A 34 16.87 -8.84 0.19
CA ASP A 34 16.57 -7.67 1.01
C ASP A 34 15.53 -6.75 0.31
N PRO A 35 14.33 -6.53 0.89
CA PRO A 35 13.32 -5.65 0.32
C PRO A 35 13.82 -4.25 0.00
N ALA A 36 14.75 -3.72 0.81
CA ALA A 36 15.34 -2.41 0.58
C ALA A 36 16.22 -2.38 -0.68
N SER A 37 16.87 -3.49 -1.05
CA SER A 37 17.63 -3.56 -2.30
C SER A 37 16.71 -3.55 -3.52
N VAL A 38 15.55 -4.23 -3.45
CA VAL A 38 14.54 -4.18 -4.51
C VAL A 38 14.01 -2.75 -4.70
N ALA A 39 13.72 -2.06 -3.60
CA ALA A 39 13.26 -0.68 -3.64
C ALA A 39 14.31 0.27 -4.26
N TYR A 40 15.59 0.08 -3.90
CA TYR A 40 16.69 0.85 -4.47
C TYR A 40 16.82 0.63 -5.98
N ASP A 41 16.85 -0.62 -6.41
CA ASP A 41 16.99 -0.98 -7.82
C ASP A 41 15.79 -0.49 -8.65
N THR A 42 14.57 -0.63 -8.09
CA THR A 42 13.36 -0.14 -8.74
C THR A 42 13.44 1.37 -8.97
N LEU A 43 13.78 2.12 -7.95
CA LEU A 43 13.80 3.58 -8.03
C LEU A 43 14.95 4.08 -8.91
N SER A 44 16.11 3.42 -8.85
CA SER A 44 17.27 3.72 -9.71
C SER A 44 16.97 3.44 -11.18
N SER A 45 16.34 2.31 -11.48
CA SER A 45 15.91 1.95 -12.83
C SER A 45 14.86 2.92 -13.36
N ALA A 46 13.86 3.26 -12.53
CA ALA A 46 12.81 4.19 -12.89
C ALA A 46 13.37 5.58 -13.23
N LYS A 47 14.29 6.09 -12.41
CA LYS A 47 14.98 7.35 -12.65
C LYS A 47 15.77 7.36 -13.96
N ALA A 48 16.50 6.27 -14.23
CA ALA A 48 17.29 6.13 -15.45
C ALA A 48 16.43 6.06 -16.71
N ASN A 49 15.23 5.50 -16.60
CA ASN A 49 14.29 5.34 -17.72
C ASN A 49 13.23 6.47 -17.81
N GLY A 50 13.32 7.51 -16.98
CA GLY A 50 12.41 8.64 -17.02
C GLY A 50 10.95 8.29 -16.66
N ALA A 51 10.76 7.37 -15.74
CA ALA A 51 9.41 7.01 -15.28
C ALA A 51 8.80 8.12 -14.42
N ASP A 52 7.54 8.45 -14.65
CA ASP A 52 6.81 9.48 -13.92
C ASP A 52 6.33 9.02 -12.55
N VAL A 53 5.99 7.74 -12.43
CA VAL A 53 5.43 7.13 -11.20
C VAL A 53 6.13 5.82 -10.89
N VAL A 54 6.49 5.63 -9.62
CA VAL A 54 7.04 4.36 -9.09
C VAL A 54 6.16 3.87 -7.96
N ILE A 55 5.74 2.60 -8.04
CA ILE A 55 4.99 1.92 -6.99
C ILE A 55 5.84 0.77 -6.48
N ILE A 56 6.05 0.70 -5.16
CA ILE A 56 6.80 -0.38 -4.51
C ILE A 56 5.86 -1.13 -3.57
N ASP A 57 5.58 -2.38 -3.91
CA ASP A 57 4.79 -3.30 -3.09
C ASP A 57 5.66 -3.89 -1.99
N THR A 58 5.20 -3.80 -0.74
CA THR A 58 5.92 -4.23 0.44
C THR A 58 5.14 -5.24 1.26
N ALA A 59 5.82 -6.02 2.09
CA ALA A 59 5.17 -6.89 3.07
C ALA A 59 4.23 -6.09 3.98
N GLY A 60 3.06 -6.65 4.27
CA GLY A 60 2.03 -6.04 5.12
C GLY A 60 1.57 -6.90 6.30
N ARG A 61 2.20 -8.07 6.53
CA ARG A 61 1.77 -9.00 7.59
C ARG A 61 2.48 -8.74 8.91
N LEU A 62 1.71 -8.53 9.97
CA LEU A 62 2.19 -8.22 11.31
C LEU A 62 2.68 -9.44 12.12
N HIS A 63 2.97 -10.58 11.51
CA HIS A 63 3.40 -11.80 12.20
C HIS A 63 4.72 -11.61 12.98
N ASN A 64 5.63 -10.82 12.43
CA ASN A 64 6.86 -10.39 13.10
C ASN A 64 6.97 -8.87 13.02
N LYS A 65 6.18 -8.23 13.87
CA LYS A 65 5.91 -6.80 13.87
C LYS A 65 7.18 -5.93 13.91
N ILE A 66 8.12 -6.26 14.78
CA ILE A 66 9.34 -5.44 14.96
C ILE A 66 10.21 -5.50 13.71
N ASN A 67 10.42 -6.69 13.16
CA ASN A 67 11.22 -6.86 11.95
C ASN A 67 10.60 -6.17 10.74
N LEU A 68 9.28 -6.30 10.56
CA LEU A 68 8.57 -5.63 9.48
C LEU A 68 8.69 -4.10 9.57
N MET A 69 8.52 -3.52 10.76
CA MET A 69 8.62 -2.07 10.93
C MET A 69 10.04 -1.56 10.65
N ASN A 70 11.06 -2.30 11.08
CA ASN A 70 12.46 -1.99 10.76
C ASN A 70 12.75 -2.09 9.27
N GLU A 71 12.19 -3.10 8.59
CA GLU A 71 12.30 -3.29 7.15
C GLU A 71 11.67 -2.15 6.36
N LEU A 72 10.45 -1.74 6.70
CA LEU A 72 9.76 -0.62 6.07
C LEU A 72 10.52 0.70 6.29
N THR A 73 11.06 0.93 7.48
CA THR A 73 11.92 2.08 7.77
C THR A 73 13.19 2.06 6.92
N LYS A 74 13.79 0.88 6.74
CA LYS A 74 14.97 0.70 5.89
C LYS A 74 14.66 1.01 4.43
N ILE A 75 13.54 0.49 3.90
CA ILE A 75 13.07 0.79 2.53
C ILE A 75 12.96 2.31 2.34
N LYS A 76 12.24 3.00 3.22
CA LYS A 76 12.09 4.45 3.18
C LYS A 76 13.45 5.18 3.14
N ASN A 77 14.38 4.79 4.02
CA ASN A 77 15.70 5.42 4.11
C ASN A 77 16.55 5.18 2.86
N VAL A 78 16.43 4.01 2.26
CA VAL A 78 17.16 3.66 1.04
C VAL A 78 16.63 4.43 -0.17
N MET A 79 15.32 4.61 -0.27
CA MET A 79 14.69 5.41 -1.34
C MET A 79 15.20 6.86 -1.34
N LYS A 80 15.38 7.46 -0.16
CA LYS A 80 15.93 8.82 -0.01
C LYS A 80 17.35 8.98 -0.55
N LYS A 81 18.14 7.89 -0.62
CA LYS A 81 19.48 7.92 -1.21
C LYS A 81 19.46 8.06 -2.73
N VAL A 82 18.38 7.64 -3.38
CA VAL A 82 18.19 7.75 -4.83
C VAL A 82 17.50 9.08 -5.19
N LEU A 83 16.43 9.40 -4.45
CA LEU A 83 15.66 10.63 -4.58
C LEU A 83 15.39 11.19 -3.17
N PRO A 84 15.94 12.36 -2.81
CA PRO A 84 15.84 12.92 -1.45
C PRO A 84 14.40 13.07 -0.92
N ASP A 85 13.44 13.34 -1.82
CA ASP A 85 12.04 13.54 -1.50
C ASP A 85 11.21 12.24 -1.51
N ALA A 86 11.83 11.09 -1.82
CA ALA A 86 11.12 9.80 -1.81
C ALA A 86 11.05 9.21 -0.38
N PRO A 87 9.98 8.44 -0.10
CA PRO A 87 8.76 8.29 -0.89
C PRO A 87 7.86 9.52 -0.76
N ASN A 88 7.24 9.95 -1.85
CA ASN A 88 6.31 11.08 -1.83
C ASN A 88 4.98 10.69 -1.17
N GLU A 89 4.60 9.43 -1.29
CA GLU A 89 3.39 8.88 -0.69
C GLU A 89 3.69 7.52 -0.04
N ILE A 90 3.20 7.36 1.19
CA ILE A 90 3.17 6.09 1.92
C ILE A 90 1.71 5.71 2.07
N LEU A 91 1.25 4.85 1.15
CA LEU A 91 -0.12 4.38 1.08
C LEU A 91 -0.28 3.12 1.93
N LEU A 92 -1.07 3.20 3.00
CA LEU A 92 -1.46 2.03 3.78
C LEU A 92 -2.74 1.43 3.21
N VAL A 93 -2.67 0.15 2.84
CA VAL A 93 -3.84 -0.61 2.37
C VAL A 93 -4.41 -1.41 3.53
N LEU A 94 -5.68 -1.17 3.85
CA LEU A 94 -6.40 -1.80 4.95
C LEU A 94 -7.55 -2.66 4.43
N ASP A 95 -7.76 -3.80 5.06
CA ASP A 95 -8.94 -4.65 4.84
C ASP A 95 -10.11 -4.13 5.69
N GLY A 96 -11.11 -3.53 5.06
CA GLY A 96 -12.28 -2.94 5.72
C GLY A 96 -13.16 -3.95 6.43
N SER A 97 -13.04 -5.24 6.11
CA SER A 97 -13.81 -6.32 6.75
C SER A 97 -13.30 -6.68 8.15
N THR A 98 -12.08 -6.30 8.50
CA THR A 98 -11.39 -6.72 9.74
C THR A 98 -11.68 -5.85 10.97
N GLY A 99 -12.44 -4.76 10.82
CA GLY A 99 -12.88 -3.90 11.92
C GLY A 99 -11.73 -3.39 12.80
N GLN A 100 -11.73 -3.72 14.08
CA GLN A 100 -10.71 -3.27 15.04
C GLN A 100 -9.28 -3.69 14.70
N ASN A 101 -9.10 -4.80 13.99
CA ASN A 101 -7.77 -5.22 13.52
C ASN A 101 -7.21 -4.23 12.50
N ALA A 102 -8.04 -3.66 11.63
CA ALA A 102 -7.62 -2.60 10.69
C ALA A 102 -7.16 -1.35 11.45
N PHE A 103 -7.85 -0.98 12.53
CA PHE A 103 -7.48 0.16 13.36
C PHE A 103 -6.10 -0.02 14.03
N GLU A 104 -5.88 -1.18 14.65
CA GLU A 104 -4.59 -1.49 15.28
C GLU A 104 -3.46 -1.57 14.27
N GLN A 105 -3.74 -2.12 13.08
CA GLN A 105 -2.81 -2.13 11.96
C GLN A 105 -2.44 -0.71 11.54
N ALA A 106 -3.42 0.16 11.34
CA ALA A 106 -3.19 1.57 10.99
C ALA A 106 -2.30 2.28 12.02
N LYS A 107 -2.57 2.08 13.32
CA LYS A 107 -1.78 2.65 14.41
C LYS A 107 -0.30 2.29 14.31
N GLN A 108 -0.01 1.02 14.04
CA GLN A 108 1.37 0.53 14.04
C GLN A 108 2.15 0.98 12.81
N PHE A 109 1.55 0.89 11.63
CA PHE A 109 2.18 1.34 10.40
C PHE A 109 2.40 2.85 10.40
N THR A 110 1.44 3.62 10.88
CA THR A 110 1.57 5.08 11.00
C THR A 110 2.72 5.49 11.91
N ALA A 111 2.88 4.80 13.03
CA ALA A 111 3.97 5.07 13.96
C ALA A 111 5.35 4.77 13.38
N ALA A 112 5.45 3.76 12.50
CA ALA A 112 6.74 3.31 11.96
C ALA A 112 7.15 4.02 10.66
N THR A 113 6.20 4.39 9.80
CA THR A 113 6.50 4.78 8.42
C THR A 113 5.94 6.13 7.99
N GLU A 114 5.27 6.86 8.88
CA GLU A 114 4.65 8.17 8.55
C GLU A 114 3.64 8.05 7.39
N VAL A 115 2.72 7.08 7.48
CA VAL A 115 1.64 6.90 6.51
C VAL A 115 0.92 8.22 6.26
N ASN A 116 0.75 8.59 4.99
CA ASN A 116 0.11 9.85 4.60
C ASN A 116 -1.09 9.67 3.66
N ALA A 117 -1.42 8.43 3.30
CA ALA A 117 -2.60 8.08 2.52
C ALA A 117 -3.13 6.71 2.91
N LEU A 118 -4.45 6.52 2.77
CA LEU A 118 -5.13 5.26 3.03
C LEU A 118 -5.86 4.76 1.78
N ALA A 119 -5.80 3.44 1.57
CA ALA A 119 -6.72 2.70 0.72
C ALA A 119 -7.46 1.68 1.59
N VAL A 120 -8.77 1.59 1.46
CA VAL A 120 -9.57 0.61 2.20
C VAL A 120 -10.27 -0.31 1.23
N THR A 121 -9.99 -1.60 1.34
CA THR A 121 -10.49 -2.65 0.44
C THR A 121 -11.59 -3.47 1.08
N LYS A 122 -12.25 -4.32 0.27
CA LYS A 122 -13.33 -5.24 0.69
C LYS A 122 -14.54 -4.53 1.29
N LEU A 123 -14.88 -3.38 0.74
CA LEU A 123 -16.08 -2.63 1.15
C LEU A 123 -17.35 -3.11 0.44
N ASP A 124 -17.24 -3.98 -0.54
CA ASP A 124 -18.33 -4.69 -1.24
C ASP A 124 -19.02 -5.75 -0.38
N GLY A 125 -18.31 -6.31 0.59
CA GLY A 125 -18.78 -7.33 1.51
C GLY A 125 -19.32 -6.78 2.82
N THR A 126 -20.58 -6.38 2.89
CA THR A 126 -21.28 -6.06 4.15
C THR A 126 -20.74 -4.90 5.01
N ALA A 127 -21.51 -3.84 5.04
CA ALA A 127 -21.81 -3.01 6.21
C ALA A 127 -20.67 -2.32 6.97
N LYS A 128 -19.49 -2.05 6.42
CA LYS A 128 -18.54 -1.60 7.44
C LYS A 128 -17.59 -0.47 7.04
N GLY A 129 -18.11 0.41 6.22
CA GLY A 129 -17.51 1.73 6.05
C GLY A 129 -17.28 2.52 7.36
N GLY A 130 -17.89 2.11 8.46
CA GLY A 130 -17.67 2.73 9.77
C GLY A 130 -16.22 2.70 10.25
N VAL A 131 -15.47 1.64 9.93
CA VAL A 131 -14.04 1.56 10.26
C VAL A 131 -13.23 2.63 9.52
N VAL A 132 -13.61 2.97 8.29
CA VAL A 132 -12.97 4.03 7.49
C VAL A 132 -13.09 5.37 8.17
N ILE A 133 -14.27 5.70 8.69
CA ILE A 133 -14.53 6.94 9.41
C ILE A 133 -13.66 7.00 10.66
N GLY A 134 -13.68 5.94 11.48
CA GLY A 134 -12.91 5.88 12.72
C GLY A 134 -11.40 6.03 12.50
N ILE A 135 -10.85 5.36 11.50
CA ILE A 135 -9.41 5.42 11.18
C ILE A 135 -9.06 6.82 10.66
N SER A 136 -9.82 7.34 9.70
CA SER A 136 -9.56 8.66 9.13
C SER A 136 -9.68 9.78 10.17
N ASP A 137 -10.67 9.71 11.06
CA ASP A 137 -10.85 10.70 12.12
C ASP A 137 -9.76 10.62 13.19
N HIS A 138 -9.40 9.42 13.62
CA HIS A 138 -8.39 9.24 14.67
C HIS A 138 -6.98 9.62 14.22
N PHE A 139 -6.56 9.15 13.03
CA PHE A 139 -5.19 9.37 12.53
C PHE A 139 -5.05 10.63 11.69
N LYS A 140 -6.16 11.28 11.31
CA LYS A 140 -6.19 12.45 10.42
C LYS A 140 -5.47 12.22 9.09
N ILE A 141 -5.47 10.96 8.61
CA ILE A 141 -4.89 10.56 7.33
C ILE A 141 -6.01 10.45 6.30
N PRO A 142 -5.87 11.07 5.11
CA PRO A 142 -6.89 11.02 4.07
C PRO A 142 -7.03 9.62 3.49
N VAL A 143 -8.28 9.17 3.32
CA VAL A 143 -8.59 8.03 2.47
C VAL A 143 -8.57 8.52 1.03
N LYS A 144 -7.76 7.88 0.17
CA LYS A 144 -7.66 8.20 -1.26
C LYS A 144 -8.40 7.21 -2.14
N TYR A 145 -8.38 5.94 -1.78
CA TYR A 145 -8.94 4.87 -2.59
C TYR A 145 -9.83 3.94 -1.77
N ILE A 146 -10.83 3.37 -2.44
CA ILE A 146 -11.68 2.29 -1.93
C ILE A 146 -11.69 1.14 -2.92
N GLY A 147 -11.63 -0.10 -2.39
CA GLY A 147 -11.77 -1.33 -3.17
C GLY A 147 -13.13 -1.94 -2.95
N LEU A 148 -13.86 -2.13 -4.04
CA LEU A 148 -15.23 -2.65 -4.08
C LEU A 148 -15.32 -4.03 -4.76
N GLY A 149 -14.18 -4.66 -5.02
CA GLY A 149 -14.04 -5.95 -5.67
C GLY A 149 -12.58 -6.26 -5.98
N GLU A 150 -12.34 -7.21 -6.90
CA GLU A 150 -11.00 -7.70 -7.26
C GLU A 150 -10.56 -7.34 -8.70
N GLY A 151 -11.43 -6.72 -9.48
CA GLY A 151 -11.15 -6.30 -10.84
C GLY A 151 -10.39 -4.97 -10.90
N ILE A 152 -9.87 -4.65 -12.08
CA ILE A 152 -9.09 -3.41 -12.30
C ILE A 152 -9.95 -2.15 -12.09
N GLU A 153 -11.24 -2.23 -12.40
CA GLU A 153 -12.18 -1.12 -12.24
C GLU A 153 -12.76 -1.02 -10.81
N ASP A 154 -12.49 -2.00 -9.95
CA ASP A 154 -13.05 -2.07 -8.61
C ASP A 154 -12.26 -1.25 -7.59
N LEU A 155 -11.09 -0.72 -7.95
CA LEU A 155 -10.37 0.27 -7.18
C LEU A 155 -10.78 1.68 -7.62
N GLN A 156 -11.46 2.40 -6.73
CA GLN A 156 -12.02 3.71 -7.04
C GLN A 156 -11.43 4.82 -6.16
N LEU A 157 -11.45 6.05 -6.69
CA LEU A 157 -11.13 7.22 -5.88
C LEU A 157 -12.19 7.40 -4.79
N PHE A 158 -11.74 7.66 -3.56
CA PHE A 158 -12.64 7.93 -2.46
C PHE A 158 -13.35 9.26 -2.63
N ARG A 159 -14.68 9.21 -2.68
CA ARG A 159 -15.56 10.38 -2.75
C ARG A 159 -16.40 10.49 -1.48
N ARG A 160 -16.01 11.39 -0.61
CA ARG A 160 -16.58 11.51 0.75
C ARG A 160 -18.10 11.59 0.77
N ARG A 161 -18.71 12.40 -0.12
CA ARG A 161 -20.17 12.55 -0.16
C ARG A 161 -20.88 11.28 -0.58
N GLU A 162 -20.42 10.65 -1.65
CA GLU A 162 -20.97 9.38 -2.15
C GLU A 162 -20.85 8.28 -1.10
N PHE A 163 -19.70 8.22 -0.42
CA PHE A 163 -19.46 7.25 0.65
C PHE A 163 -20.42 7.47 1.84
N VAL A 164 -20.57 8.69 2.32
CA VAL A 164 -21.49 9.01 3.42
C VAL A 164 -22.94 8.70 3.03
N ASN A 165 -23.38 9.11 1.84
CA ASN A 165 -24.72 8.80 1.35
C ASN A 165 -24.97 7.28 1.29
N SER A 166 -24.00 6.50 0.86
CA SER A 166 -24.13 5.02 0.84
C SER A 166 -24.27 4.38 2.23
N LEU A 167 -23.77 5.03 3.27
CA LEU A 167 -23.90 4.55 4.65
C LEU A 167 -25.26 4.84 5.26
N PHE A 168 -25.91 5.91 4.86
CA PHE A 168 -27.17 6.38 5.43
C PHE A 168 -28.37 6.18 4.52
N GLY A 169 -28.20 5.65 3.33
CA GLY A 169 -29.28 5.27 2.43
C GLY A 169 -29.98 6.48 1.77
N GLU A 170 -29.28 7.60 1.59
CA GLU A 170 -29.76 8.76 0.85
C GLU A 170 -29.33 8.74 -0.61
#